data_a1aa59fa59ac23ce7e37ea0bc65d150e
#
_entry.id   a1aa59fa59ac23ce7e37ea0bc65d150e
#
_cell.length_a   1.000
_cell.length_b   1.000
_cell.length_c   1.000
_cell.angle_alpha   90.00
_cell.angle_beta   90.00
_cell.angle_gamma   90.00
#
_symmetry.space_group_name_H-M   'P 1'
#
loop_
_entity.id
_entity.type
_entity.pdbx_description
1 polymer ?
#
loop_
_entity_poly.entity_id
_entity_poly.type
_entity_poly.pdbx_seq_one_letter_code
_entity_poly.pdbx_strand_id
1 'polypeptide(L)'
;MVDAGPFGKIAVNGFLSGVGLVQNNHIPGDDTAQAALNNGQIFIQKTDGWFQFYLQAGAYNISALGAPFLGTDKTITELYGPLPVAFLKLQAGKNTSFLIGSLPTLIGAEYTFSFENMNIERGLLWNQENAVTRGIQVNQTMGKFTASLSWNDGFYSNRYTWLSGALAYANGPHALSFVAGGNLGQTAFQTYATPVQNNGSIYNVIYTYTKGSWIIQPYFQYTDVPTNAKIGVVKGASTTGGAVLLSYAFKHGFSLPLRWEYITSSGSAAQDAVNLMFGPGSAGTSITVTPTFQYGGFFLRCDVAWAHASSYAPGDVFGPLGKDDNQMRAMAEIGFVFGNNITEKKQ
;
A
#
# COMPACT_ATOMS: atom_id res chain seq x y z
N MET A 1 -19.04 2.84 20.65
CA MET A 1 -19.85 3.62 19.69
C MET A 1 -20.46 4.79 20.40
N VAL A 2 -20.45 5.96 19.76
CA VAL A 2 -21.03 7.21 20.28
C VAL A 2 -22.39 7.40 19.60
N ASP A 3 -23.41 7.81 20.34
CA ASP A 3 -24.69 8.20 19.75
C ASP A 3 -24.54 9.58 19.09
N ALA A 4 -24.79 9.65 17.81
CA ALA A 4 -24.69 10.86 17.00
C ALA A 4 -26.09 11.39 16.58
N GLY A 5 -27.10 11.13 17.38
CA GLY A 5 -28.48 11.62 17.16
C GLY A 5 -29.03 11.07 15.84
N PRO A 6 -29.46 11.95 14.90
CA PRO A 6 -30.07 11.52 13.64
C PRO A 6 -29.17 10.64 12.76
N PHE A 7 -27.85 10.64 12.99
CA PHE A 7 -26.89 9.77 12.28
C PHE A 7 -26.75 8.38 12.93
N GLY A 8 -27.40 8.14 14.09
CA GLY A 8 -27.31 6.87 14.80
C GLY A 8 -25.98 6.68 15.51
N LYS A 9 -25.51 5.43 15.59
CA LYS A 9 -24.26 5.09 16.29
C LYS A 9 -23.07 5.21 15.35
N ILE A 10 -22.06 5.98 15.75
CA ILE A 10 -20.77 6.10 15.06
C ILE A 10 -19.64 5.49 15.90
N ALA A 11 -18.66 4.92 15.26
CA ALA A 11 -17.43 4.46 15.89
C ALA A 11 -16.35 5.53 15.72
N VAL A 12 -15.61 5.81 16.80
CA VAL A 12 -14.42 6.67 16.79
C VAL A 12 -13.26 5.86 17.33
N ASN A 13 -12.23 5.72 16.52
CA ASN A 13 -11.00 5.01 16.86
C ASN A 13 -9.80 5.88 16.52
N GLY A 14 -8.64 5.53 17.00
CA GLY A 14 -7.42 6.22 16.64
C GLY A 14 -6.19 5.34 16.74
N PHE A 15 -5.14 5.79 16.10
CA PHE A 15 -3.85 5.14 16.03
C PHE A 15 -2.76 6.18 16.27
N LEU A 16 -1.88 5.94 17.24
CA LEU A 16 -0.74 6.80 17.53
C LEU A 16 0.52 5.94 17.59
N SER A 17 1.50 6.22 16.74
CA SER A 17 2.78 5.52 16.76
C SER A 17 3.93 6.40 16.31
N GLY A 18 5.11 6.16 16.88
CA GLY A 18 6.37 6.69 16.41
C GLY A 18 7.22 5.58 15.79
N VAL A 19 8.08 5.93 14.87
CA VAL A 19 9.02 5.03 14.20
C VAL A 19 10.42 5.61 14.20
N GLY A 20 11.40 4.75 14.46
CA GLY A 20 12.83 5.02 14.23
C GLY A 20 13.34 4.09 13.13
N LEU A 21 14.27 4.59 12.30
CA LEU A 21 14.91 3.90 11.20
C LEU A 21 16.42 4.07 11.29
N VAL A 22 17.14 2.98 11.03
CA VAL A 22 18.57 3.00 10.73
C VAL A 22 18.84 2.14 9.50
N GLN A 23 19.75 2.60 8.63
CA GLN A 23 20.05 1.91 7.37
C GLN A 23 21.50 2.16 6.93
N ASN A 24 22.08 1.18 6.24
CA ASN A 24 23.27 1.41 5.43
C ASN A 24 22.85 1.67 3.96
N ASN A 25 23.78 2.09 3.14
CA ASN A 25 23.59 2.27 1.72
C ASN A 25 22.23 2.92 1.38
N HIS A 26 21.90 4.00 2.13
CA HIS A 26 20.66 4.73 1.92
C HIS A 26 20.56 5.26 0.48
N ILE A 27 19.36 5.39 -0.04
CA ILE A 27 19.12 5.96 -1.37
C ILE A 27 19.67 7.38 -1.44
N PRO A 28 20.16 7.84 -2.62
CA PRO A 28 20.66 9.22 -2.77
C PRO A 28 19.66 10.26 -2.24
N GLY A 29 20.14 11.17 -1.38
CA GLY A 29 19.33 12.20 -0.75
C GLY A 29 18.56 11.77 0.52
N ASP A 30 18.67 10.52 0.95
CA ASP A 30 18.16 10.01 2.22
C ASP A 30 19.25 10.04 3.31
N ASP A 31 18.91 9.67 4.55
CA ASP A 31 19.80 9.69 5.72
C ASP A 31 20.01 8.28 6.30
N THR A 32 21.14 8.09 7.00
CA THR A 32 21.48 6.81 7.65
C THR A 32 20.56 6.50 8.83
N ALA A 33 20.07 7.50 9.54
CA ALA A 33 19.18 7.34 10.69
C ALA A 33 18.13 8.44 10.73
N GLN A 34 16.89 8.05 10.97
CA GLN A 34 15.76 8.98 11.01
C GLN A 34 14.73 8.54 12.05
N ALA A 35 13.91 9.47 12.50
CA ALA A 35 12.75 9.19 13.34
C ALA A 35 11.59 10.09 12.95
N ALA A 36 10.37 9.55 13.01
CA ALA A 36 9.16 10.29 12.67
C ALA A 36 7.95 9.79 13.47
N LEU A 37 6.90 10.59 13.50
CA LEU A 37 5.55 10.11 13.81
C LEU A 37 5.13 9.17 12.68
N ASN A 38 4.88 7.89 12.95
CA ASN A 38 4.45 6.95 11.93
C ASN A 38 2.95 7.05 11.65
N ASN A 39 2.17 7.17 12.72
CA ASN A 39 0.72 7.40 12.65
C ASN A 39 0.28 8.30 13.81
N GLY A 40 -0.50 9.32 13.51
CA GLY A 40 -1.27 10.13 14.44
C GLY A 40 -2.64 10.35 13.80
N GLN A 41 -3.50 9.32 13.74
CA GLN A 41 -4.71 9.30 12.93
C GLN A 41 -5.95 9.00 13.76
N ILE A 42 -7.06 9.59 13.36
CA ILE A 42 -8.41 9.35 13.91
C ILE A 42 -9.29 8.81 12.79
N PHE A 43 -10.09 7.81 13.14
CA PHE A 43 -11.07 7.16 12.26
C PHE A 43 -12.46 7.40 12.80
N ILE A 44 -13.33 7.96 11.97
CA ILE A 44 -14.75 8.18 12.30
C ILE A 44 -15.56 7.44 11.26
N GLN A 45 -16.42 6.51 11.70
CA GLN A 45 -17.16 5.68 10.76
C GLN A 45 -18.56 5.32 11.25
N LYS A 46 -19.47 5.21 10.28
CA LYS A 46 -20.79 4.63 10.42
C LYS A 46 -20.88 3.43 9.48
N THR A 47 -21.17 2.25 9.99
CA THR A 47 -21.13 0.98 9.24
C THR A 47 -22.48 0.30 9.10
N ASP A 48 -23.56 0.90 9.63
CA ASP A 48 -24.93 0.37 9.60
C ASP A 48 -25.87 1.23 8.77
N GLY A 49 -26.99 0.62 8.32
CA GLY A 49 -28.00 1.29 7.51
C GLY A 49 -27.63 1.46 6.04
N TRP A 50 -28.49 2.13 5.28
CA TRP A 50 -28.30 2.37 3.86
C TRP A 50 -27.29 3.47 3.55
N PHE A 51 -27.10 4.42 4.49
CA PHE A 51 -26.13 5.50 4.44
C PHE A 51 -25.03 5.25 5.47
N GLN A 52 -23.83 5.07 4.99
CA GLN A 52 -22.62 4.80 5.76
C GLN A 52 -21.53 5.79 5.34
N PHE A 53 -20.52 5.98 6.17
CA PHE A 53 -19.36 6.80 5.84
C PHE A 53 -18.12 6.33 6.58
N TYR A 54 -16.97 6.68 6.05
CA TYR A 54 -15.66 6.48 6.65
C TYR A 54 -14.82 7.74 6.47
N LEU A 55 -14.21 8.20 7.54
CA LEU A 55 -13.26 9.31 7.56
C LEU A 55 -12.01 8.87 8.29
N GLN A 56 -10.85 9.09 7.68
CA GLN A 56 -9.53 8.87 8.25
C GLN A 56 -8.74 10.15 8.11
N ALA A 57 -8.40 10.78 9.24
CA ALA A 57 -7.74 12.07 9.28
C ALA A 57 -6.56 12.05 10.24
N GLY A 58 -5.51 12.81 9.90
CA GLY A 58 -4.35 13.00 10.76
C GLY A 58 -3.02 12.95 10.00
N ALA A 59 -1.96 12.69 10.77
CA ALA A 59 -0.60 12.61 10.29
C ALA A 59 -0.17 11.14 10.11
N TYR A 60 0.60 10.86 9.07
CA TYR A 60 1.05 9.51 8.74
C TYR A 60 2.35 9.53 7.96
N ASN A 61 3.10 8.43 8.05
CA ASN A 61 4.25 8.13 7.21
C ASN A 61 3.94 6.96 6.26
N ILE A 62 4.50 7.03 5.05
CA ILE A 62 4.40 5.95 4.07
C ILE A 62 5.82 5.60 3.63
N SER A 63 6.41 4.60 4.28
CA SER A 63 7.74 4.09 3.94
C SER A 63 7.63 2.83 3.08
N ALA A 64 8.55 2.69 2.13
CA ALA A 64 8.68 1.50 1.29
C ALA A 64 10.16 1.21 1.01
N LEU A 65 10.51 -0.07 0.83
CA LEU A 65 11.84 -0.47 0.38
C LEU A 65 12.12 0.07 -1.02
N GLY A 66 13.36 0.44 -1.28
CA GLY A 66 13.74 0.99 -2.59
C GLY A 66 13.28 2.44 -2.82
N ALA A 67 12.70 3.09 -1.81
CA ALA A 67 12.32 4.50 -1.84
C ALA A 67 12.94 5.27 -0.66
N PRO A 68 13.18 6.58 -0.79
CA PRO A 68 13.63 7.42 0.32
C PRO A 68 12.60 7.43 1.45
N PHE A 69 13.06 7.53 2.70
CA PHE A 69 12.19 7.73 3.85
C PHE A 69 11.72 9.19 3.90
N LEU A 70 10.46 9.43 3.62
CA LEU A 70 9.87 10.76 3.75
C LEU A 70 9.40 10.99 5.18
N GLY A 71 9.84 12.08 5.81
CA GLY A 71 9.27 12.54 7.08
C GLY A 71 7.76 12.77 6.98
N THR A 72 7.06 12.68 8.10
CA THR A 72 5.59 12.75 8.15
C THR A 72 5.02 14.06 7.58
N ASP A 73 5.68 15.18 7.80
CA ASP A 73 5.32 16.48 7.25
C ASP A 73 5.34 16.47 5.73
N LYS A 74 6.42 15.96 5.13
CA LYS A 74 6.55 15.81 3.68
C LYS A 74 5.55 14.79 3.12
N THR A 75 5.36 13.67 3.81
CA THR A 75 4.38 12.65 3.40
C THR A 75 2.98 13.25 3.27
N ILE A 76 2.55 14.06 4.25
CA ILE A 76 1.23 14.70 4.22
C ILE A 76 1.14 15.74 3.10
N THR A 77 2.17 16.57 2.94
CA THR A 77 2.12 17.68 1.98
C THR A 77 2.28 17.25 0.53
N GLU A 78 3.04 16.19 0.28
CA GLU A 78 3.38 15.74 -1.07
C GLU A 78 2.49 14.58 -1.58
N LEU A 79 1.79 13.86 -0.68
CA LEU A 79 0.95 12.72 -1.07
C LEU A 79 -0.55 13.05 -0.97
N TYR A 80 -1.22 12.64 0.12
CA TYR A 80 -2.69 12.60 0.16
C TYR A 80 -3.32 13.61 1.11
N GLY A 81 -2.54 14.52 1.69
CA GLY A 81 -3.02 15.52 2.65
C GLY A 81 -3.42 14.93 4.01
N PRO A 82 -3.97 15.76 4.92
CA PRO A 82 -4.32 15.33 6.27
C PRO A 82 -5.64 14.52 6.34
N LEU A 83 -6.36 14.36 5.23
CA LEU A 83 -7.59 13.57 5.10
C LEU A 83 -7.43 12.57 3.94
N PRO A 84 -6.52 11.57 4.08
CA PRO A 84 -6.16 10.70 2.97
C PRO A 84 -7.34 9.84 2.49
N VAL A 85 -8.18 9.34 3.39
CA VAL A 85 -9.34 8.51 3.05
C VAL A 85 -10.61 9.11 3.63
N ALA A 86 -11.57 9.42 2.77
CA ALA A 86 -12.87 9.97 3.16
C ALA A 86 -13.91 9.63 2.10
N PHE A 87 -14.89 8.81 2.45
CA PHE A 87 -15.92 8.41 1.49
C PHE A 87 -17.29 8.19 2.14
N LEU A 88 -18.30 8.39 1.32
CA LEU A 88 -19.66 7.93 1.57
C LEU A 88 -19.81 6.53 1.00
N LYS A 89 -20.58 5.67 1.69
CA LYS A 89 -21.00 4.37 1.20
C LYS A 89 -22.52 4.27 1.25
N LEU A 90 -23.11 4.09 0.08
CA LEU A 90 -24.56 3.90 -0.09
C LEU A 90 -24.84 2.42 -0.31
N GLN A 91 -25.58 1.81 0.59
CA GLN A 91 -25.96 0.41 0.52
C GLN A 91 -27.29 0.25 -0.26
N ALA A 92 -27.22 -0.27 -1.47
CA ALA A 92 -28.38 -0.55 -2.33
C ALA A 92 -28.79 -2.02 -2.18
N GLY A 93 -29.61 -2.30 -1.19
CA GLY A 93 -30.00 -3.67 -0.83
C GLY A 93 -28.89 -4.41 -0.05
N LYS A 94 -28.93 -5.76 -0.04
CA LYS A 94 -28.02 -6.57 0.80
C LYS A 94 -26.63 -6.78 0.18
N ASN A 95 -26.54 -6.71 -1.14
CA ASN A 95 -25.38 -7.21 -1.87
C ASN A 95 -24.65 -6.13 -2.70
N THR A 96 -25.24 -4.95 -2.86
CA THR A 96 -24.71 -3.88 -3.71
C THR A 96 -24.39 -2.66 -2.86
N SER A 97 -23.20 -2.08 -3.06
CA SER A 97 -22.85 -0.80 -2.44
C SER A 97 -22.12 0.10 -3.43
N PHE A 98 -22.31 1.41 -3.25
CA PHE A 98 -21.61 2.46 -3.98
C PHE A 98 -20.75 3.25 -2.99
N LEU A 99 -19.49 3.50 -3.33
CA LEU A 99 -18.57 4.33 -2.56
C LEU A 99 -18.25 5.56 -3.39
N ILE A 100 -18.19 6.73 -2.76
CA ILE A 100 -17.91 8.02 -3.43
C ILE A 100 -16.99 8.83 -2.54
N GLY A 101 -15.83 9.24 -3.05
CA GLY A 101 -14.87 10.06 -2.32
C GLY A 101 -13.42 9.68 -2.55
N SER A 102 -12.58 9.88 -1.52
CA SER A 102 -11.20 9.39 -1.47
C SER A 102 -11.21 7.97 -0.92
N LEU A 103 -10.85 7.02 -1.76
CA LEU A 103 -11.01 5.57 -1.55
C LEU A 103 -9.66 4.89 -1.37
N PRO A 104 -9.55 3.86 -0.54
CA PRO A 104 -8.41 2.96 -0.61
C PRO A 104 -8.40 2.26 -1.96
N THR A 105 -7.22 1.93 -2.45
CA THR A 105 -7.05 1.22 -3.72
C THR A 105 -7.64 -0.20 -3.68
N LEU A 106 -7.98 -0.74 -4.85
CA LEU A 106 -8.25 -2.17 -5.04
C LEU A 106 -6.97 -2.97 -5.35
N ILE A 107 -5.86 -2.28 -5.65
CA ILE A 107 -4.63 -2.82 -6.24
C ILE A 107 -3.65 -3.21 -5.12
N GLY A 108 -2.94 -4.32 -5.34
CA GLY A 108 -1.90 -4.78 -4.46
C GLY A 108 -2.36 -5.63 -3.27
N ALA A 109 -1.39 -6.22 -2.61
CA ALA A 109 -1.60 -7.04 -1.41
C ALA A 109 -1.20 -6.31 -0.13
N GLU A 110 -0.43 -5.23 -0.22
CA GLU A 110 -0.05 -4.36 0.89
C GLU A 110 -0.89 -3.08 0.91
N TYR A 111 -1.25 -2.65 2.10
CA TYR A 111 -2.09 -1.46 2.31
C TYR A 111 -1.26 -0.18 2.40
N THR A 112 -1.93 0.96 2.27
CA THR A 112 -1.29 2.29 2.31
C THR A 112 -0.68 2.61 3.66
N PHE A 113 -1.35 2.27 4.77
CA PHE A 113 -0.90 2.66 6.10
C PHE A 113 -0.26 1.49 6.84
N SER A 114 0.81 1.77 7.60
CA SER A 114 1.61 0.74 8.27
C SER A 114 0.80 -0.12 9.24
N PHE A 115 -0.19 0.44 9.92
CA PHE A 115 -1.03 -0.28 10.89
C PHE A 115 -1.95 -1.34 10.24
N GLU A 116 -2.17 -1.27 8.92
CA GLU A 116 -2.94 -2.24 8.16
C GLU A 116 -2.09 -3.40 7.64
N ASN A 117 -0.76 -3.24 7.65
CA ASN A 117 0.20 -4.18 7.07
C ASN A 117 0.81 -5.12 8.10
N MET A 118 1.28 -6.27 7.61
CA MET A 118 2.06 -7.22 8.41
C MET A 118 3.43 -6.64 8.78
N ASN A 119 4.08 -5.92 7.86
CA ASN A 119 5.37 -5.26 8.02
C ASN A 119 5.18 -3.75 8.27
N ILE A 120 6.16 -3.06 8.85
CA ILE A 120 6.11 -1.59 9.07
C ILE A 120 6.20 -0.89 7.72
N GLU A 121 7.18 -1.27 6.91
CA GLU A 121 7.37 -0.72 5.57
C GLU A 121 6.85 -1.65 4.47
N ARG A 122 6.40 -1.05 3.35
CA ARG A 122 5.95 -1.77 2.16
C ARG A 122 7.13 -2.30 1.37
N GLY A 123 6.86 -3.29 0.54
CA GLY A 123 7.86 -3.94 -0.30
C GLY A 123 8.19 -3.20 -1.59
N LEU A 124 9.07 -3.81 -2.39
CA LEU A 124 9.48 -3.28 -3.70
C LEU A 124 8.33 -3.27 -4.70
N LEU A 125 7.43 -4.28 -4.66
CA LEU A 125 6.30 -4.36 -5.56
C LEU A 125 5.32 -3.21 -5.35
N TRP A 126 5.13 -2.78 -4.10
CA TRP A 126 4.21 -1.70 -3.74
C TRP A 126 4.57 -0.37 -4.43
N ASN A 127 5.84 -0.12 -4.77
CA ASN A 127 6.26 1.08 -5.49
C ASN A 127 5.67 1.19 -6.91
N GLN A 128 5.04 0.13 -7.41
CA GLN A 128 4.32 0.12 -8.70
C GLN A 128 2.82 0.36 -8.54
N GLU A 129 2.31 0.42 -7.32
CA GLU A 129 0.89 0.44 -6.99
C GLU A 129 0.40 1.85 -6.68
N ASN A 130 -0.86 2.14 -7.01
CA ASN A 130 -1.53 3.31 -6.46
C ASN A 130 -2.08 2.97 -5.07
N ALA A 131 -1.99 3.90 -4.13
CA ALA A 131 -2.35 3.66 -2.73
C ALA A 131 -3.74 4.19 -2.35
N VAL A 132 -4.03 5.42 -2.76
CA VAL A 132 -5.31 6.11 -2.53
C VAL A 132 -5.78 6.70 -3.85
N THR A 133 -7.09 6.60 -4.12
CA THR A 133 -7.71 7.14 -5.33
C THR A 133 -8.93 7.97 -4.97
N ARG A 134 -9.28 8.96 -5.80
CA ARG A 134 -10.55 9.67 -5.67
C ARG A 134 -11.48 9.24 -6.78
N GLY A 135 -12.73 8.95 -6.46
CA GLY A 135 -13.66 8.48 -7.47
C GLY A 135 -14.93 7.87 -6.94
N ILE A 136 -15.51 7.01 -7.78
CA ILE A 136 -16.74 6.26 -7.50
C ILE A 136 -16.43 4.78 -7.70
N GLN A 137 -16.89 3.94 -6.76
CA GLN A 137 -16.74 2.49 -6.83
C GLN A 137 -18.07 1.82 -6.57
N VAL A 138 -18.38 0.79 -7.34
CA VAL A 138 -19.49 -0.13 -7.08
C VAL A 138 -18.93 -1.48 -6.65
N ASN A 139 -19.54 -2.09 -5.63
CA ASN A 139 -19.26 -3.45 -5.20
C ASN A 139 -20.53 -4.27 -5.28
N GLN A 140 -20.42 -5.49 -5.80
CA GLN A 140 -21.48 -6.46 -5.90
C GLN A 140 -21.04 -7.81 -5.34
N THR A 141 -21.76 -8.30 -4.32
CA THR A 141 -21.51 -9.63 -3.74
C THR A 141 -22.50 -10.64 -4.32
N MET A 142 -22.01 -11.80 -4.73
CA MET A 142 -22.77 -12.89 -5.35
C MET A 142 -22.33 -14.22 -4.72
N GLY A 143 -22.93 -14.58 -3.60
CA GLY A 143 -22.53 -15.76 -2.82
C GLY A 143 -21.10 -15.63 -2.29
N LYS A 144 -20.18 -16.44 -2.82
CA LYS A 144 -18.74 -16.43 -2.43
C LYS A 144 -17.90 -15.46 -3.28
N PHE A 145 -18.50 -14.82 -4.28
CA PHE A 145 -17.82 -13.87 -5.15
C PHE A 145 -18.16 -12.44 -4.77
N THR A 146 -17.18 -11.55 -4.89
CA THR A 146 -17.39 -10.10 -4.83
C THR A 146 -16.69 -9.46 -6.04
N ALA A 147 -17.46 -8.73 -6.84
CA ALA A 147 -16.94 -7.92 -7.92
C ALA A 147 -16.93 -6.45 -7.51
N SER A 148 -15.84 -5.75 -7.81
CA SER A 148 -15.67 -4.32 -7.59
C SER A 148 -15.27 -3.65 -8.89
N LEU A 149 -15.82 -2.46 -9.17
CA LEU A 149 -15.44 -1.62 -10.30
C LEU A 149 -15.36 -0.19 -9.82
N SER A 150 -14.23 0.47 -10.09
CA SER A 150 -13.94 1.83 -9.66
C SER A 150 -13.53 2.69 -10.86
N TRP A 151 -14.19 3.82 -11.04
CA TRP A 151 -13.77 4.91 -11.90
C TRP A 151 -13.14 6.00 -11.03
N ASN A 152 -11.86 6.28 -11.25
CA ASN A 152 -11.07 7.07 -10.33
C ASN A 152 -9.93 7.85 -11.02
N ASP A 153 -9.12 8.52 -10.21
CA ASP A 153 -7.99 9.33 -10.67
C ASP A 153 -6.61 8.61 -10.60
N GLY A 154 -6.61 7.31 -10.41
CA GLY A 154 -5.41 6.48 -10.39
C GLY A 154 -4.46 6.83 -9.25
N PHE A 155 -3.30 7.38 -9.55
CA PHE A 155 -2.29 7.79 -8.58
C PHE A 155 -2.55 9.21 -8.06
N TYR A 156 -3.74 9.47 -7.55
CA TYR A 156 -4.15 10.75 -6.94
C TYR A 156 -3.94 11.98 -7.86
N SER A 157 -4.05 11.76 -9.17
CA SER A 157 -3.67 12.72 -10.21
C SER A 157 -4.67 13.87 -10.43
N ASN A 158 -5.85 13.80 -9.82
CA ASN A 158 -7.00 14.66 -10.10
C ASN A 158 -7.45 14.61 -11.58
N ARG A 159 -7.12 13.51 -12.28
CA ARG A 159 -7.55 13.23 -13.65
C ARG A 159 -8.31 11.90 -13.63
N TYR A 160 -9.62 11.97 -13.77
CA TYR A 160 -10.54 10.83 -13.64
C TYR A 160 -10.56 9.99 -14.94
N THR A 161 -9.43 9.41 -15.26
CA THR A 161 -9.22 8.59 -16.46
C THR A 161 -8.84 7.15 -16.16
N TRP A 162 -8.77 6.78 -14.86
CA TRP A 162 -8.48 5.43 -14.45
C TRP A 162 -9.74 4.59 -14.25
N LEU A 163 -9.65 3.34 -14.69
CA LEU A 163 -10.59 2.29 -14.36
C LEU A 163 -9.85 1.19 -13.60
N SER A 164 -10.38 0.78 -12.44
CA SER A 164 -9.87 -0.35 -11.67
C SER A 164 -10.98 -1.34 -11.40
N GLY A 165 -10.66 -2.63 -11.40
CA GLY A 165 -11.63 -3.67 -11.08
C GLY A 165 -10.99 -4.81 -10.30
N ALA A 166 -11.81 -5.48 -9.48
CA ALA A 166 -11.42 -6.67 -8.74
C ALA A 166 -12.53 -7.72 -8.80
N LEU A 167 -12.14 -8.98 -8.92
CA LEU A 167 -13.00 -10.13 -8.72
C LEU A 167 -12.39 -11.01 -7.62
N ALA A 168 -13.05 -11.06 -6.48
CA ALA A 168 -12.61 -11.83 -5.32
C ALA A 168 -13.53 -13.04 -5.09
N TYR A 169 -12.94 -14.17 -4.75
CA TYR A 169 -13.60 -15.39 -4.29
C TYR A 169 -13.14 -15.71 -2.88
N ALA A 170 -14.06 -15.97 -1.95
CA ALA A 170 -13.75 -16.35 -0.58
C ALA A 170 -14.53 -17.60 -0.17
N ASN A 171 -13.83 -18.61 0.38
CA ASN A 171 -14.42 -19.84 0.86
C ASN A 171 -13.63 -20.43 2.04
N GLY A 172 -14.18 -20.30 3.25
CA GLY A 172 -13.51 -20.71 4.46
C GLY A 172 -12.16 -20.01 4.66
N PRO A 173 -11.05 -20.76 4.79
CA PRO A 173 -9.74 -20.15 5.00
C PRO A 173 -9.09 -19.56 3.72
N HIS A 174 -9.71 -19.74 2.58
CA HIS A 174 -9.14 -19.41 1.28
C HIS A 174 -9.81 -18.17 0.67
N ALA A 175 -9.00 -17.22 0.18
CA ALA A 175 -9.45 -16.13 -0.66
C ALA A 175 -8.54 -16.03 -1.89
N LEU A 176 -9.12 -15.71 -3.05
CA LEU A 176 -8.40 -15.48 -4.30
C LEU A 176 -8.97 -14.22 -4.93
N SER A 177 -8.10 -13.29 -5.35
CA SER A 177 -8.47 -12.05 -6.00
C SER A 177 -7.71 -11.86 -7.30
N PHE A 178 -8.44 -11.48 -8.33
CA PHE A 178 -7.88 -10.95 -9.59
C PHE A 178 -8.18 -9.46 -9.61
N VAL A 179 -7.14 -8.64 -9.78
CA VAL A 179 -7.27 -7.20 -9.82
C VAL A 179 -6.62 -6.67 -11.08
N ALA A 180 -7.26 -5.69 -11.71
CA ALA A 180 -6.71 -4.98 -12.85
C ALA A 180 -7.03 -3.49 -12.74
N GLY A 181 -6.13 -2.65 -13.22
CA GLY A 181 -6.35 -1.22 -13.33
C GLY A 181 -5.54 -0.62 -14.48
N GLY A 182 -6.00 0.51 -15.01
CA GLY A 182 -5.28 1.19 -16.07
C GLY A 182 -5.84 2.55 -16.42
N ASN A 183 -5.00 3.39 -17.01
CA ASN A 183 -5.36 4.71 -17.47
C ASN A 183 -5.96 4.63 -18.88
N LEU A 184 -7.21 5.04 -19.04
CA LEU A 184 -7.90 5.14 -20.33
C LEU A 184 -7.56 6.44 -21.08
N GLY A 185 -6.82 7.33 -20.46
CA GLY A 185 -6.36 8.60 -21.00
C GLY A 185 -4.85 8.75 -20.86
N GLN A 186 -4.41 9.98 -20.61
CA GLN A 186 -3.01 10.30 -20.33
C GLN A 186 -2.92 11.48 -19.36
N THR A 187 -1.87 11.50 -18.55
CA THR A 187 -1.58 12.58 -17.60
C THR A 187 -0.13 12.99 -17.75
N ALA A 188 0.13 14.19 -18.28
CA ALA A 188 1.48 14.73 -18.43
C ALA A 188 2.10 15.21 -17.10
N PHE A 189 1.34 15.16 -16.03
CA PHE A 189 1.74 15.66 -14.72
C PHE A 189 2.40 14.54 -13.91
N GLN A 190 3.62 14.78 -13.45
CA GLN A 190 4.37 13.87 -12.60
C GLN A 190 4.72 14.59 -11.30
N THR A 191 4.22 14.06 -10.19
CA THR A 191 4.58 14.47 -8.83
C THR A 191 5.00 13.25 -8.04
N TYR A 192 5.36 13.43 -6.79
CA TYR A 192 5.63 12.32 -5.87
C TYR A 192 4.41 11.38 -5.76
N ALA A 193 3.19 11.94 -5.68
CA ALA A 193 1.96 11.17 -5.64
C ALA A 193 1.54 10.60 -7.00
N THR A 194 1.95 11.22 -8.10
CA THR A 194 1.53 10.87 -9.46
C THR A 194 2.75 10.55 -10.33
N PRO A 195 3.35 9.36 -10.18
CA PRO A 195 4.51 8.93 -10.94
C PRO A 195 4.12 8.53 -12.37
N VAL A 196 5.11 8.15 -13.18
CA VAL A 196 4.90 7.74 -14.58
C VAL A 196 3.95 6.53 -14.70
N GLN A 197 3.91 5.65 -13.69
CA GLN A 197 2.98 4.51 -13.59
C GLN A 197 1.51 4.93 -13.69
N ASN A 198 1.18 6.19 -13.39
CA ASN A 198 -0.18 6.70 -13.58
C ASN A 198 -0.65 6.61 -15.04
N ASN A 199 0.25 6.52 -16.01
CA ASN A 199 -0.06 6.37 -17.44
C ASN A 199 0.00 4.92 -17.93
N GLY A 200 0.05 3.97 -17.02
CA GLY A 200 0.18 2.56 -17.31
C GLY A 200 -1.06 1.73 -16.98
N SER A 201 -0.82 0.44 -16.89
CA SER A 201 -1.77 -0.56 -16.39
C SER A 201 -1.10 -1.47 -15.39
N ILE A 202 -1.89 -2.08 -14.49
CA ILE A 202 -1.43 -2.99 -13.46
C ILE A 202 -2.40 -4.16 -13.31
N TYR A 203 -1.86 -5.35 -13.04
CA TYR A 203 -2.60 -6.59 -12.88
C TYR A 203 -2.03 -7.35 -11.69
N ASN A 204 -2.92 -7.84 -10.81
CA ASN A 204 -2.52 -8.65 -9.66
C ASN A 204 -3.33 -9.95 -9.62
N VAL A 205 -2.68 -11.01 -9.15
CA VAL A 205 -3.32 -12.24 -8.68
C VAL A 205 -2.88 -12.43 -7.23
N ILE A 206 -3.83 -12.38 -6.30
CA ILE A 206 -3.56 -12.42 -4.86
C ILE A 206 -4.31 -13.61 -4.27
N TYR A 207 -3.59 -14.53 -3.65
CA TYR A 207 -4.19 -15.61 -2.87
C TYR A 207 -3.90 -15.40 -1.40
N THR A 208 -4.89 -15.64 -0.55
CA THR A 208 -4.74 -15.55 0.90
C THR A 208 -5.27 -16.81 1.56
N TYR A 209 -4.46 -17.42 2.41
CA TYR A 209 -4.84 -18.50 3.30
C TYR A 209 -4.77 -18.02 4.74
N THR A 210 -5.90 -18.11 5.46
CA THR A 210 -5.99 -17.72 6.87
C THR A 210 -6.63 -18.83 7.68
N LYS A 211 -5.84 -19.56 8.47
CA LYS A 211 -6.35 -20.62 9.34
C LYS A 211 -5.51 -20.76 10.61
N GLY A 212 -6.19 -20.73 11.76
CA GLY A 212 -5.53 -20.78 13.06
C GLY A 212 -4.56 -19.62 13.23
N SER A 213 -3.30 -19.94 13.51
CA SER A 213 -2.23 -18.95 13.69
C SER A 213 -1.58 -18.48 12.37
N TRP A 214 -1.93 -19.05 11.25
CA TRP A 214 -1.25 -18.80 9.97
C TRP A 214 -2.02 -17.84 9.08
N ILE A 215 -1.28 -16.87 8.50
CA ILE A 215 -1.67 -16.13 7.32
C ILE A 215 -0.57 -16.34 6.28
N ILE A 216 -0.95 -16.76 5.07
CA ILE A 216 -0.03 -16.97 3.94
C ILE A 216 -0.64 -16.29 2.73
N GLN A 217 0.08 -15.33 2.14
CA GLN A 217 -0.43 -14.50 1.06
C GLN A 217 0.60 -14.35 -0.07
N PRO A 218 0.72 -15.32 -0.98
CA PRO A 218 1.45 -15.13 -2.22
C PRO A 218 0.66 -14.23 -3.16
N TYR A 219 1.36 -13.33 -3.85
CA TYR A 219 0.76 -12.58 -4.95
C TYR A 219 1.73 -12.36 -6.11
N PHE A 220 1.15 -12.21 -7.28
CA PHE A 220 1.83 -11.89 -8.53
C PHE A 220 1.39 -10.51 -9.01
N GLN A 221 2.31 -9.75 -9.61
CA GLN A 221 2.05 -8.44 -10.16
C GLN A 221 2.72 -8.26 -11.51
N TYR A 222 2.01 -7.63 -12.43
CA TYR A 222 2.53 -7.14 -13.70
C TYR A 222 2.08 -5.69 -13.90
N THR A 223 3.01 -4.82 -14.31
CA THR A 223 2.70 -3.45 -14.71
C THR A 223 3.23 -3.17 -16.11
N ASP A 224 2.59 -2.26 -16.83
CA ASP A 224 3.05 -1.81 -18.14
C ASP A 224 2.84 -0.30 -18.28
N VAL A 225 3.90 0.42 -18.61
CA VAL A 225 3.86 1.84 -18.98
C VAL A 225 4.19 1.93 -20.47
N PRO A 226 3.21 2.22 -21.34
CA PRO A 226 3.42 2.24 -22.78
C PRO A 226 4.25 3.43 -23.24
N THR A 227 4.91 3.32 -24.39
CA THR A 227 5.52 4.45 -25.11
C THR A 227 4.48 5.54 -25.34
N ASN A 228 4.82 6.78 -24.94
CA ASN A 228 3.93 7.93 -25.10
C ASN A 228 4.74 9.24 -25.17
N ALA A 229 5.05 9.67 -26.38
CA ALA A 229 5.85 10.88 -26.62
C ALA A 229 5.18 12.15 -26.06
N LYS A 230 3.83 12.19 -25.92
CA LYS A 230 3.12 13.36 -25.39
C LYS A 230 3.40 13.63 -23.91
N ILE A 231 3.86 12.62 -23.17
CA ILE A 231 4.22 12.74 -21.75
C ILE A 231 5.71 12.46 -21.51
N GLY A 232 6.53 12.44 -22.58
CA GLY A 232 7.97 12.25 -22.50
C GLY A 232 8.44 10.80 -22.32
N VAL A 233 7.56 9.80 -22.47
CA VAL A 233 7.96 8.38 -22.44
C VAL A 233 8.42 7.96 -23.83
N VAL A 234 9.73 8.03 -24.09
CA VAL A 234 10.36 7.71 -25.37
C VAL A 234 10.21 6.23 -25.70
N LYS A 235 10.48 5.37 -24.73
CA LYS A 235 10.27 3.93 -24.81
C LYS A 235 9.58 3.43 -23.53
N GLY A 236 8.47 2.74 -23.67
CA GLY A 236 7.75 2.12 -22.57
C GLY A 236 8.53 0.98 -21.92
N ALA A 237 8.14 0.65 -20.70
CA ALA A 237 8.68 -0.48 -19.94
C ALA A 237 7.58 -1.16 -19.12
N SER A 238 7.82 -2.41 -18.75
CA SER A 238 6.95 -3.20 -17.87
C SER A 238 7.71 -3.70 -16.67
N THR A 239 7.00 -4.00 -15.58
CA THR A 239 7.55 -4.78 -14.47
C THR A 239 6.80 -6.09 -14.30
N THR A 240 7.51 -7.12 -13.85
CA THR A 240 6.93 -8.42 -13.49
C THR A 240 7.52 -8.82 -12.15
N GLY A 241 6.66 -9.17 -11.20
CA GLY A 241 7.13 -9.54 -9.88
C GLY A 241 6.15 -10.41 -9.12
N GLY A 242 6.60 -10.89 -7.98
CA GLY A 242 5.78 -11.62 -7.03
C GLY A 242 6.35 -11.52 -5.63
N ALA A 243 5.47 -11.70 -4.66
CA ALA A 243 5.84 -11.74 -3.24
C ALA A 243 5.09 -12.85 -2.51
N VAL A 244 5.65 -13.24 -1.38
CA VAL A 244 4.99 -14.08 -0.38
C VAL A 244 5.05 -13.33 0.95
N LEU A 245 3.86 -12.95 1.44
CA LEU A 245 3.69 -12.44 2.79
C LEU A 245 3.21 -13.61 3.68
N LEU A 246 3.85 -13.78 4.81
CA LEU A 246 3.56 -14.85 5.74
C LEU A 246 3.52 -14.27 7.15
N SER A 247 2.58 -14.71 7.98
CA SER A 247 2.58 -14.38 9.41
C SER A 247 2.18 -15.59 10.24
N TYR A 248 2.87 -15.78 11.35
CA TYR A 248 2.50 -16.75 12.36
C TYR A 248 2.23 -16.05 13.70
N ALA A 249 1.04 -16.25 14.24
CA ALA A 249 0.64 -15.74 15.55
C ALA A 249 0.99 -16.75 16.65
N PHE A 250 1.89 -16.37 17.55
CA PHE A 250 2.23 -17.13 18.75
C PHE A 250 1.25 -16.81 19.89
N LYS A 251 1.44 -17.46 21.02
CA LYS A 251 0.73 -17.11 22.25
C LYS A 251 1.24 -15.79 22.84
N HIS A 252 0.46 -15.20 23.75
CA HIS A 252 0.81 -14.01 24.53
C HIS A 252 1.08 -12.76 23.68
N GLY A 253 0.38 -12.59 22.55
CA GLY A 253 0.44 -11.37 21.74
C GLY A 253 1.65 -11.25 20.81
N PHE A 254 2.47 -12.29 20.70
CA PHE A 254 3.57 -12.30 19.73
C PHE A 254 3.13 -12.79 18.36
N SER A 255 3.69 -12.19 17.30
CA SER A 255 3.59 -12.68 15.93
C SER A 255 4.89 -12.44 15.17
N LEU A 256 5.12 -13.20 14.12
CA LEU A 256 6.28 -13.08 13.25
C LEU A 256 5.85 -13.00 11.80
N PRO A 257 5.58 -11.83 11.29
CA PRO A 257 5.48 -11.56 9.87
C PRO A 257 6.82 -11.70 9.13
N LEU A 258 6.72 -12.18 7.89
CA LEU A 258 7.83 -12.29 6.95
C LEU A 258 7.31 -11.92 5.56
N ARG A 259 8.11 -11.17 4.79
CA ARG A 259 7.90 -10.90 3.36
C ARG A 259 9.15 -11.28 2.59
N TRP A 260 8.96 -12.01 1.50
CA TRP A 260 9.96 -12.21 0.46
C TRP A 260 9.37 -11.77 -0.87
N GLU A 261 10.16 -11.09 -1.69
CA GLU A 261 9.70 -10.59 -2.97
C GLU A 261 10.82 -10.55 -4.02
N TYR A 262 10.40 -10.63 -5.28
CA TYR A 262 11.23 -10.43 -6.45
C TYR A 262 10.46 -9.63 -7.50
N ILE A 263 11.12 -8.67 -8.14
CA ILE A 263 10.57 -7.87 -9.22
C ILE A 263 11.65 -7.57 -10.25
N THR A 264 11.28 -7.54 -11.52
CA THR A 264 12.16 -7.15 -12.62
C THR A 264 11.46 -6.18 -13.56
N SER A 265 12.21 -5.27 -14.17
CA SER A 265 11.74 -4.37 -15.20
C SER A 265 12.27 -4.75 -16.58
N SER A 266 11.55 -4.38 -17.63
CA SER A 266 11.96 -4.52 -19.02
C SER A 266 12.66 -3.25 -19.51
N GLY A 267 13.14 -3.29 -20.75
CA GLY A 267 13.79 -2.17 -21.43
C GLY A 267 15.28 -2.09 -21.18
N SER A 268 15.90 -1.03 -21.70
CA SER A 268 17.33 -0.74 -21.49
C SER A 268 17.58 0.76 -21.59
N ALA A 269 18.64 1.24 -20.94
CA ALA A 269 19.07 2.64 -21.05
C ALA A 269 19.45 3.02 -22.48
N ALA A 270 19.99 2.10 -23.27
CA ALA A 270 20.33 2.33 -24.68
C ALA A 270 19.11 2.63 -25.58
N GLN A 271 17.92 2.22 -25.13
CA GLN A 271 16.64 2.49 -25.81
C GLN A 271 15.90 3.69 -25.22
N ASP A 272 16.48 4.38 -24.26
CA ASP A 272 15.81 5.43 -23.47
C ASP A 272 14.46 4.95 -22.88
N ALA A 273 14.46 3.71 -22.36
CA ALA A 273 13.28 3.14 -21.72
C ALA A 273 13.03 3.80 -20.38
N VAL A 274 11.76 3.98 -20.04
CA VAL A 274 11.37 4.59 -18.77
C VAL A 274 11.89 3.78 -17.57
N ASN A 275 12.47 4.48 -16.59
CA ASN A 275 12.88 3.87 -15.32
C ASN A 275 11.66 3.63 -14.44
N LEU A 276 11.40 2.37 -14.07
CA LEU A 276 10.32 1.96 -13.18
C LEU A 276 10.81 1.49 -11.81
N MET A 277 12.14 1.28 -11.66
CA MET A 277 12.75 0.73 -10.44
C MET A 277 14.16 1.31 -10.19
N PHE A 278 15.20 0.50 -10.42
CA PHE A 278 16.62 0.81 -10.24
C PHE A 278 17.34 1.05 -11.57
N GLY A 279 16.65 1.61 -12.55
CA GLY A 279 17.04 1.77 -13.92
C GLY A 279 16.32 0.80 -14.86
N PRO A 280 16.27 1.11 -16.19
CA PRO A 280 15.65 0.24 -17.18
C PRO A 280 16.33 -1.12 -17.27
N GLY A 281 15.57 -2.21 -17.22
CA GLY A 281 16.07 -3.60 -17.27
C GLY A 281 16.61 -4.11 -15.94
N SER A 282 16.40 -3.38 -14.84
CA SER A 282 16.85 -3.79 -13.51
C SER A 282 15.96 -4.88 -12.88
N ALA A 283 16.51 -5.53 -11.86
CA ALA A 283 15.75 -6.43 -11.00
C ALA A 283 16.05 -6.15 -9.52
N GLY A 284 15.11 -6.48 -8.66
CA GLY A 284 15.23 -6.34 -7.20
C GLY A 284 14.66 -7.55 -6.47
N THR A 285 15.26 -7.89 -5.35
CA THR A 285 14.72 -8.86 -4.39
C THR A 285 14.82 -8.30 -2.98
N SER A 286 13.90 -8.67 -2.11
CA SER A 286 13.99 -8.31 -0.70
C SER A 286 13.48 -9.40 0.22
N ILE A 287 13.95 -9.37 1.47
CA ILE A 287 13.44 -10.15 2.59
C ILE A 287 13.25 -9.20 3.77
N THR A 288 12.06 -9.23 4.38
CA THR A 288 11.73 -8.47 5.60
C THR A 288 11.19 -9.40 6.66
N VAL A 289 11.67 -9.27 7.89
CA VAL A 289 11.18 -9.99 9.07
C VAL A 289 10.71 -8.98 10.10
N THR A 290 9.50 -9.17 10.67
CA THR A 290 8.84 -8.18 11.55
C THR A 290 8.36 -8.83 12.85
N PRO A 291 9.25 -9.16 13.81
CA PRO A 291 8.79 -9.54 15.14
C PRO A 291 7.88 -8.45 15.71
N THR A 292 6.69 -8.88 16.11
CA THR A 292 5.62 -8.00 16.59
C THR A 292 5.12 -8.47 17.94
N PHE A 293 4.92 -7.55 18.86
CA PHE A 293 4.26 -7.78 20.14
C PHE A 293 3.07 -6.83 20.28
N GLN A 294 1.92 -7.36 20.69
CA GLN A 294 0.72 -6.56 20.96
C GLN A 294 0.07 -7.03 22.27
N TYR A 295 -0.25 -6.05 23.13
CA TYR A 295 -0.96 -6.28 24.37
C TYR A 295 -2.01 -5.18 24.58
N GLY A 296 -3.29 -5.56 24.55
CA GLY A 296 -4.38 -4.59 24.53
C GLY A 296 -4.25 -3.59 23.37
N GLY A 297 -4.27 -2.31 23.67
CA GLY A 297 -4.05 -1.25 22.67
C GLY A 297 -2.58 -0.97 22.38
N PHE A 298 -1.64 -1.47 23.16
CA PHE A 298 -0.20 -1.25 22.98
C PHE A 298 0.38 -2.23 21.96
N PHE A 299 1.32 -1.77 21.13
CA PHE A 299 2.09 -2.62 20.23
C PHE A 299 3.55 -2.13 20.09
N LEU A 300 4.41 -3.09 19.78
CA LEU A 300 5.80 -2.89 19.39
C LEU A 300 6.09 -3.78 18.19
N ARG A 301 6.68 -3.21 17.14
CA ARG A 301 7.11 -3.93 15.93
C ARG A 301 8.53 -3.54 15.56
N CYS A 302 9.28 -4.46 14.98
CA CYS A 302 10.61 -4.19 14.45
C CYS A 302 10.70 -4.82 13.06
N ASP A 303 11.01 -4.02 12.02
CA ASP A 303 11.39 -4.54 10.72
C ASP A 303 12.91 -4.68 10.63
N VAL A 304 13.36 -5.81 10.11
CA VAL A 304 14.72 -5.98 9.60
C VAL A 304 14.59 -6.42 8.16
N ALA A 305 15.00 -5.56 7.25
CA ALA A 305 14.86 -5.74 5.81
C ALA A 305 16.23 -5.73 5.13
N TRP A 306 16.41 -6.64 4.18
CA TRP A 306 17.49 -6.65 3.23
C TRP A 306 16.91 -6.55 1.82
N ALA A 307 17.46 -5.65 1.00
CA ALA A 307 17.12 -5.49 -0.39
C ALA A 307 18.38 -5.59 -1.25
N HIS A 308 18.27 -6.21 -2.42
CA HIS A 308 19.34 -6.34 -3.39
C HIS A 308 18.81 -6.01 -4.79
N ALA A 309 19.58 -5.21 -5.53
CA ALA A 309 19.31 -4.85 -6.92
C ALA A 309 20.36 -5.45 -7.85
N SER A 310 19.95 -5.85 -9.04
CA SER A 310 20.82 -6.33 -10.10
C SER A 310 20.47 -5.66 -11.43
N SER A 311 21.44 -5.61 -12.35
CA SER A 311 21.27 -4.95 -13.66
C SER A 311 20.78 -3.49 -13.55
N TYR A 312 21.18 -2.81 -12.48
CA TYR A 312 20.75 -1.44 -12.19
C TYR A 312 21.55 -0.39 -12.98
N ALA A 313 20.99 0.82 -13.09
CA ALA A 313 21.70 1.98 -13.63
C ALA A 313 22.41 2.74 -12.47
N PRO A 314 23.70 3.12 -12.64
CA PRO A 314 24.37 3.98 -11.66
C PRO A 314 23.64 5.29 -11.43
N GLY A 315 23.35 5.62 -10.18
CA GLY A 315 22.55 6.78 -9.76
C GLY A 315 21.12 6.42 -9.34
N ASP A 316 20.60 5.26 -9.73
CA ASP A 316 19.21 4.87 -9.53
C ASP A 316 19.02 3.76 -8.45
N VAL A 317 20.09 3.40 -7.74
CA VAL A 317 20.11 2.29 -6.78
C VAL A 317 20.57 2.76 -5.40
N PHE A 318 20.88 1.85 -4.51
CA PHE A 318 21.31 2.13 -3.13
C PHE A 318 22.68 2.80 -3.06
N GLY A 319 22.99 3.32 -1.87
CA GLY A 319 24.20 4.07 -1.54
C GLY A 319 24.06 5.58 -1.82
N PRO A 320 24.84 6.43 -1.13
CA PRO A 320 24.77 7.88 -1.27
C PRO A 320 25.01 8.38 -2.70
N LEU A 321 25.68 7.59 -3.53
CA LEU A 321 25.92 7.87 -4.96
C LEU A 321 25.04 7.02 -5.90
N GLY A 322 24.12 6.22 -5.37
CA GLY A 322 23.29 5.31 -6.15
C GLY A 322 24.09 4.24 -6.91
N LYS A 323 25.08 3.62 -6.26
CA LYS A 323 25.98 2.65 -6.91
C LYS A 323 26.12 1.33 -6.13
N ASP A 324 25.52 1.23 -4.96
CA ASP A 324 25.57 0.03 -4.13
C ASP A 324 24.40 -0.90 -4.50
N ASP A 325 24.68 -2.19 -4.61
CA ASP A 325 23.72 -3.19 -5.06
C ASP A 325 22.81 -3.73 -3.96
N ASN A 326 23.05 -3.35 -2.70
CA ASN A 326 22.28 -3.84 -1.57
C ASN A 326 22.07 -2.78 -0.49
N GLN A 327 21.00 -2.96 0.31
CA GLN A 327 20.67 -2.15 1.46
C GLN A 327 20.20 -3.04 2.60
N MET A 328 20.63 -2.73 3.81
CA MET A 328 20.03 -3.21 5.05
C MET A 328 19.29 -2.06 5.73
N ARG A 329 18.04 -2.28 6.10
CA ARG A 329 17.21 -1.32 6.82
C ARG A 329 16.63 -1.97 8.07
N ALA A 330 16.74 -1.30 9.21
CA ALA A 330 16.07 -1.72 10.43
C ALA A 330 15.15 -0.60 10.92
N MET A 331 13.91 -0.94 11.24
CA MET A 331 12.93 -0.01 11.79
C MET A 331 12.36 -0.54 13.09
N ALA A 332 12.03 0.35 14.01
CA ALA A 332 11.29 0.04 15.23
C ALA A 332 10.09 0.99 15.34
N GLU A 333 8.90 0.43 15.51
CA GLU A 333 7.66 1.18 15.71
C GLU A 333 7.03 0.82 17.04
N ILE A 334 6.68 1.85 17.83
CA ILE A 334 5.96 1.70 19.10
C ILE A 334 4.70 2.56 19.05
N GLY A 335 3.58 2.06 19.54
CA GLY A 335 2.34 2.82 19.49
C GLY A 335 1.18 2.23 20.24
N PHE A 336 0.06 2.94 20.10
CA PHE A 336 -1.21 2.61 20.72
C PHE A 336 -2.37 2.71 19.73
N VAL A 337 -3.28 1.73 19.85
CA VAL A 337 -4.61 1.77 19.24
C VAL A 337 -5.61 2.16 20.34
N PHE A 338 -6.43 3.14 20.11
CA PHE A 338 -7.45 3.59 21.07
C PHE A 338 -8.82 3.74 20.41
N GLY A 339 -9.89 3.63 21.21
CA GLY A 339 -11.26 3.81 20.74
C GLY A 339 -12.24 2.74 21.24
N ASN A 340 -13.48 2.88 20.82
CA ASN A 340 -14.62 2.14 21.37
C ASN A 340 -14.75 0.69 20.85
N ASN A 341 -13.86 0.22 19.99
CA ASN A 341 -13.92 -1.11 19.36
C ASN A 341 -12.61 -1.91 19.51
N ILE A 342 -11.83 -1.65 20.54
CA ILE A 342 -10.76 -2.58 20.91
C ILE A 342 -11.44 -3.81 21.48
N THR A 343 -11.89 -4.72 20.62
CA THR A 343 -12.27 -6.06 21.03
C THR A 343 -11.00 -6.74 21.50
N GLU A 344 -10.86 -6.90 22.83
CA GLU A 344 -9.99 -7.93 23.37
C GLU A 344 -10.36 -9.24 22.65
N LYS A 345 -9.50 -9.71 21.74
CA LYS A 345 -9.57 -11.09 21.30
C LYS A 345 -9.32 -11.90 22.57
N LYS A 346 -10.42 -12.38 23.18
CA LYS A 346 -10.30 -13.38 24.24
C LYS A 346 -9.41 -14.50 23.71
N GLN A 347 -8.34 -14.73 24.46
CA GLN A 347 -7.37 -15.79 24.23
C GLN A 347 -8.03 -17.18 24.21
#